data_52f1e572b7aed93ad39a57907a09491d
#
_entry.id   52f1e572b7aed93ad39a57907a09491d
#
_cell.length_a   1.000
_cell.length_b   1.000
_cell.length_c   1.000
_cell.angle_alpha   90.00
_cell.angle_beta   90.00
_cell.angle_gamma   90.00
#
_symmetry.space_group_name_H-M   'P 1'
#
loop_
_entity.id
_entity.type
_entity.pdbx_description
1 polymer ?
#
loop_
_entity_poly.entity_id
_entity_poly.type
_entity_poly.pdbx_seq_one_letter_code
_entity_poly.pdbx_strand_id
1 'polypeptide(L)'
;MKVEEMDVQKYLDRIGYQGQVEVSLACLARLQLFHQMSVPFENLDNFTDRKKVLKHEALYEQIVTNHRGGWCHELNGCFSWLLEQLGFTVSVISAQYYNPELGEFCKVFDHMVLIVELAAQKYLVDVGFGNISQPSEPIR
;
A
#
# COMPACT_ATOMS: atom_id res chain seq x y z
N MET A 1 20.63 7.02 -16.59
CA MET A 1 19.17 6.88 -16.60
C MET A 1 18.60 7.93 -15.66
N LYS A 2 17.76 8.84 -16.14
CA LYS A 2 17.08 9.80 -15.27
C LYS A 2 16.10 9.00 -14.42
N VAL A 3 16.28 8.99 -13.10
CA VAL A 3 15.22 8.58 -12.18
C VAL A 3 14.09 9.56 -12.40
N GLU A 4 12.94 9.10 -12.86
CA GLU A 4 11.77 9.95 -13.02
C GLU A 4 11.38 10.42 -11.62
N GLU A 5 11.21 11.73 -11.45
CA GLU A 5 10.85 12.30 -10.16
C GLU A 5 9.48 11.76 -9.75
N MET A 6 9.35 11.26 -8.52
CA MET A 6 8.09 10.75 -8.00
C MET A 6 7.07 11.88 -7.87
N ASP A 7 5.92 11.70 -8.48
CA ASP A 7 4.85 12.69 -8.60
C ASP A 7 3.55 12.16 -7.96
N VAL A 8 3.02 12.92 -7.02
CA VAL A 8 1.78 12.59 -6.29
C VAL A 8 0.59 12.51 -7.25
N GLN A 9 0.48 13.45 -8.21
CA GLN A 9 -0.64 13.47 -9.13
C GLN A 9 -0.65 12.26 -10.05
N LYS A 10 0.51 11.85 -10.57
CA LYS A 10 0.63 10.62 -11.35
C LYS A 10 0.21 9.38 -10.56
N TYR A 11 0.51 9.34 -9.25
CA TYR A 11 0.05 8.23 -8.40
C TYR A 11 -1.47 8.26 -8.22
N LEU A 12 -2.04 9.44 -7.94
CA LEU A 12 -3.50 9.59 -7.84
C LEU A 12 -4.20 9.19 -9.15
N ASP A 13 -3.63 9.58 -10.29
CA ASP A 13 -4.14 9.19 -11.61
C ASP A 13 -4.04 7.68 -11.83
N ARG A 14 -2.92 7.05 -11.40
CA ARG A 14 -2.71 5.59 -11.47
C ARG A 14 -3.79 4.80 -10.75
N ILE A 15 -4.23 5.29 -9.60
CA ILE A 15 -5.31 4.65 -8.82
C ILE A 15 -6.71 5.16 -9.19
N GLY A 16 -6.81 6.09 -10.15
CA GLY A 16 -8.08 6.65 -10.61
C GLY A 16 -8.77 7.57 -9.59
N TYR A 17 -8.00 8.09 -8.61
CA TYR A 17 -8.56 8.96 -7.57
C TYR A 17 -8.84 10.35 -8.13
N GLN A 18 -10.10 10.75 -8.04
CA GLN A 18 -10.56 12.10 -8.43
C GLN A 18 -11.25 12.75 -7.22
N GLY A 19 -10.87 13.99 -6.94
CA GLY A 19 -11.45 14.78 -5.86
C GLY A 19 -10.37 15.50 -5.04
N GLN A 20 -10.86 16.29 -4.10
CA GLN A 20 -9.97 16.99 -3.18
C GLN A 20 -9.30 15.99 -2.22
N VAL A 21 -8.03 16.23 -1.96
CA VAL A 21 -7.27 15.52 -0.94
C VAL A 21 -7.26 16.36 0.33
N GLU A 22 -7.67 15.76 1.42
CA GLU A 22 -7.61 16.33 2.76
C GLU A 22 -7.16 15.27 3.77
N VAL A 23 -6.53 15.68 4.85
CA VAL A 23 -6.13 14.77 5.92
C VAL A 23 -7.35 14.43 6.77
N SER A 24 -8.15 13.48 6.29
CA SER A 24 -9.38 13.03 6.95
C SER A 24 -9.57 11.51 6.80
N LEU A 25 -10.36 10.92 7.69
CA LEU A 25 -10.69 9.49 7.61
C LEU A 25 -11.44 9.14 6.31
N ALA A 26 -12.35 10.01 5.87
CA ALA A 26 -13.10 9.80 4.64
C ALA A 26 -12.19 9.80 3.40
N CYS A 27 -11.22 10.71 3.34
CA CYS A 27 -10.23 10.73 2.26
C CYS A 27 -9.31 9.51 2.32
N LEU A 28 -8.83 9.13 3.50
CA LEU A 28 -8.00 7.94 3.71
C LEU A 28 -8.71 6.66 3.24
N ALA A 29 -9.98 6.49 3.62
CA ALA A 29 -10.79 5.33 3.19
C ALA A 29 -10.96 5.27 1.67
N ARG A 30 -11.21 6.41 1.03
CA ARG A 30 -11.31 6.48 -0.42
C ARG A 30 -9.98 6.16 -1.11
N LEU A 31 -8.87 6.71 -0.63
CA LEU A 31 -7.54 6.41 -1.17
C LEU A 31 -7.21 4.92 -1.07
N GLN A 32 -7.48 4.29 0.07
CA GLN A 32 -7.31 2.86 0.27
C GLN A 32 -8.15 2.06 -0.72
N LEU A 33 -9.43 2.35 -0.84
CA LEU A 33 -10.34 1.66 -1.75
C LEU A 33 -9.90 1.80 -3.20
N PHE A 34 -9.61 3.02 -3.66
CA PHE A 34 -9.18 3.27 -5.04
C PHE A 34 -7.87 2.55 -5.37
N HIS A 35 -6.93 2.52 -4.40
CA HIS A 35 -5.68 1.77 -4.56
C HIS A 35 -5.95 0.27 -4.75
N GLN A 36 -6.75 -0.33 -3.89
CA GLN A 36 -7.10 -1.75 -3.97
C GLN A 36 -7.82 -2.12 -5.27
N MET A 37 -8.68 -1.24 -5.78
CA MET A 37 -9.41 -1.46 -7.03
C MET A 37 -8.55 -1.33 -8.28
N SER A 38 -7.43 -0.61 -8.21
CA SER A 38 -6.63 -0.23 -9.38
C SER A 38 -5.27 -0.92 -9.46
N VAL A 39 -4.72 -1.35 -8.33
CA VAL A 39 -3.37 -1.94 -8.25
C VAL A 39 -3.47 -3.39 -7.80
N PRO A 40 -3.19 -4.36 -8.69
CA PRO A 40 -3.36 -5.78 -8.36
C PRO A 40 -2.28 -6.27 -7.38
N PHE A 41 -2.66 -7.22 -6.53
CA PHE A 41 -1.70 -8.02 -5.78
C PHE A 41 -1.05 -9.02 -6.73
N GLU A 42 0.30 -8.99 -6.84
CA GLU A 42 1.06 -9.92 -7.66
C GLU A 42 2.48 -10.12 -7.13
N ASN A 43 3.05 -11.28 -7.42
CA ASN A 43 4.41 -11.64 -7.00
C ASN A 43 5.25 -12.21 -8.15
N LEU A 44 4.98 -11.77 -9.39
CA LEU A 44 5.59 -12.31 -10.60
C LEU A 44 7.12 -12.22 -10.60
N ASP A 45 7.68 -11.19 -9.99
CA ASP A 45 9.12 -11.02 -9.88
C ASP A 45 9.81 -12.08 -8.99
N ASN A 46 9.05 -12.84 -8.17
CA ASN A 46 9.60 -13.98 -7.44
C ASN A 46 10.03 -15.13 -8.35
N PHE A 47 9.51 -15.16 -9.58
CA PHE A 47 9.80 -16.18 -10.59
C PHE A 47 10.79 -15.69 -11.66
N THR A 48 11.42 -14.55 -11.43
CA THR A 48 12.42 -13.95 -12.33
C THR A 48 13.71 -13.65 -11.56
N ASP A 49 14.80 -13.40 -12.27
CA ASP A 49 16.08 -13.01 -11.67
C ASP A 49 16.12 -11.56 -11.19
N ARG A 50 15.00 -10.87 -11.16
CA ARG A 50 14.92 -9.47 -10.70
C ARG A 50 15.12 -9.38 -9.20
N LYS A 51 16.14 -8.64 -8.79
CA LYS A 51 16.34 -8.31 -7.37
C LYS A 51 15.27 -7.33 -6.92
N LYS A 52 14.57 -7.69 -5.86
CA LYS A 52 13.60 -6.79 -5.22
C LYS A 52 14.31 -5.69 -4.46
N VAL A 53 13.89 -4.47 -4.70
CA VAL A 53 14.40 -3.28 -4.02
C VAL A 53 13.23 -2.54 -3.38
N LEU A 54 13.20 -2.50 -2.05
CA LEU A 54 12.13 -1.84 -1.28
C LEU A 54 12.43 -0.34 -1.04
N LYS A 55 12.94 0.35 -2.06
CA LYS A 55 13.08 1.81 -2.04
C LYS A 55 11.88 2.44 -2.72
N HIS A 56 11.41 3.55 -2.20
CA HIS A 56 10.22 4.23 -2.72
C HIS A 56 10.29 4.51 -4.21
N GLU A 57 11.47 4.92 -4.72
CA GLU A 57 11.67 5.18 -6.16
C GLU A 57 11.45 3.93 -7.01
N ALA A 58 11.98 2.78 -6.58
CA ALA A 58 11.82 1.52 -7.30
C ALA A 58 10.37 1.00 -7.24
N LEU A 59 9.71 1.16 -6.10
CA LEU A 59 8.31 0.80 -5.91
C LEU A 59 7.39 1.71 -6.75
N TYR A 60 7.69 2.99 -6.78
CA TYR A 60 6.97 3.97 -7.59
C TYR A 60 7.11 3.66 -9.08
N GLU A 61 8.33 3.39 -9.54
CA GLU A 61 8.57 2.99 -10.94
C GLU A 61 7.77 1.73 -11.30
N GLN A 62 7.77 0.71 -10.45
CA GLN A 62 7.03 -0.53 -10.69
C GLN A 62 5.52 -0.30 -10.75
N ILE A 63 4.94 0.36 -9.72
CA ILE A 63 3.50 0.43 -9.51
C ILE A 63 2.87 1.57 -10.32
N VAL A 64 3.51 2.75 -10.33
CA VAL A 64 2.94 3.95 -10.94
C VAL A 64 3.37 4.08 -12.40
N THR A 65 4.67 4.06 -12.69
CA THR A 65 5.18 4.29 -14.03
C THR A 65 4.93 3.09 -14.95
N ASN A 66 5.23 1.87 -14.47
CA ASN A 66 5.09 0.64 -15.25
C ASN A 66 3.71 -0.02 -15.12
N HIS A 67 2.79 0.58 -14.38
CA HIS A 67 1.42 0.09 -14.17
C HIS A 67 1.33 -1.36 -13.69
N ARG A 68 2.33 -1.84 -12.97
CA ARG A 68 2.33 -3.16 -12.36
C ARG A 68 1.63 -3.15 -10.98
N GLY A 69 1.47 -4.32 -10.42
CA GLY A 69 1.11 -4.52 -9.02
C GLY A 69 2.33 -4.85 -8.17
N GLY A 70 2.09 -5.57 -7.07
CA GLY A 70 3.12 -6.02 -6.16
C GLY A 70 2.55 -6.85 -5.02
N TRP A 71 3.39 -7.25 -4.11
CA TRP A 71 2.99 -7.95 -2.90
C TRP A 71 2.95 -7.01 -1.69
N CYS A 72 2.64 -7.50 -0.49
CA CYS A 72 2.33 -6.65 0.67
C CYS A 72 3.37 -5.56 0.97
N HIS A 73 4.68 -5.91 0.94
CA HIS A 73 5.76 -4.96 1.21
C HIS A 73 5.88 -3.90 0.11
N GLU A 74 5.64 -4.27 -1.13
CA GLU A 74 5.72 -3.36 -2.26
C GLU A 74 4.51 -2.42 -2.29
N LEU A 75 3.30 -2.97 -2.15
CA LEU A 75 2.06 -2.19 -2.21
C LEU A 75 1.93 -1.23 -1.01
N ASN A 76 2.07 -1.73 0.21
CA ASN A 76 1.99 -0.89 1.40
C ASN A 76 3.18 0.08 1.50
N GLY A 77 4.39 -0.33 1.07
CA GLY A 77 5.54 0.54 1.02
C GLY A 77 5.37 1.73 0.06
N CYS A 78 4.86 1.48 -1.14
CA CYS A 78 4.56 2.54 -2.10
C CYS A 78 3.42 3.45 -1.62
N PHE A 79 2.37 2.85 -1.05
CA PHE A 79 1.22 3.60 -0.55
C PHE A 79 1.57 4.47 0.67
N SER A 80 2.50 4.02 1.54
CA SER A 80 2.97 4.84 2.67
C SER A 80 3.59 6.14 2.18
N TRP A 81 4.42 6.08 1.13
CA TRP A 81 4.98 7.29 0.52
C TRP A 81 3.88 8.24 0.03
N LEU A 82 2.88 7.74 -0.70
CA LEU A 82 1.78 8.60 -1.15
C LEU A 82 1.08 9.29 0.02
N LEU A 83 0.72 8.54 1.05
CA LEU A 83 0.02 9.08 2.22
C LEU A 83 0.86 10.15 2.94
N GLU A 84 2.17 9.93 3.11
CA GLU A 84 3.09 10.92 3.69
C GLU A 84 3.15 12.20 2.85
N GLN A 85 3.23 12.09 1.52
CA GLN A 85 3.21 13.26 0.64
C GLN A 85 1.89 14.04 0.71
N LEU A 86 0.79 13.37 1.00
CA LEU A 86 -0.53 13.98 1.20
C LEU A 86 -0.73 14.57 2.60
N GLY A 87 0.26 14.43 3.49
CA GLY A 87 0.25 15.02 4.83
C GLY A 87 -0.27 14.11 5.95
N PHE A 88 -0.50 12.82 5.67
CA PHE A 88 -0.85 11.86 6.72
C PHE A 88 0.37 11.46 7.55
N THR A 89 0.15 11.19 8.82
CA THR A 89 1.17 10.61 9.72
C THR A 89 1.08 9.09 9.63
N VAL A 90 2.10 8.47 9.07
CA VAL A 90 2.13 7.04 8.73
C VAL A 90 3.25 6.34 9.47
N SER A 91 2.99 5.16 9.99
CA SER A 91 3.99 4.23 10.49
C SER A 91 3.85 2.88 9.79
N VAL A 92 4.96 2.34 9.33
CA VAL A 92 5.01 0.99 8.74
C VAL A 92 5.29 -0.01 9.85
N ILE A 93 4.45 -1.04 9.96
CA ILE A 93 4.62 -2.09 10.97
C ILE A 93 4.55 -3.48 10.36
N SER A 94 5.17 -4.43 11.05
CA SER A 94 5.00 -5.86 10.79
C SER A 94 3.68 -6.34 11.39
N ALA A 95 3.00 -7.24 10.69
CA ALA A 95 1.79 -7.89 11.13
C ALA A 95 1.84 -9.40 10.90
N GLN A 96 0.98 -10.12 11.58
CA GLN A 96 0.71 -11.54 11.33
C GLN A 96 -0.76 -11.70 11.02
N TYR A 97 -1.09 -12.43 9.98
CA TYR A 97 -2.46 -12.83 9.70
C TYR A 97 -2.73 -14.24 10.20
N TYR A 98 -3.95 -14.49 10.65
CA TYR A 98 -4.40 -15.81 11.05
C TYR A 98 -4.84 -16.63 9.82
N ASN A 99 -4.31 -17.83 9.69
CA ASN A 99 -4.72 -18.78 8.66
C ASN A 99 -5.72 -19.79 9.25
N PRO A 100 -7.02 -19.67 8.93
CA PRO A 100 -8.05 -20.53 9.50
C PRO A 100 -7.94 -22.00 9.04
N GLU A 101 -7.35 -22.24 7.87
CA GLU A 101 -7.16 -23.61 7.35
C GLU A 101 -6.08 -24.37 8.13
N LEU A 102 -5.03 -23.65 8.55
CA LEU A 102 -3.94 -24.22 9.35
C LEU A 102 -4.17 -24.07 10.85
N GLY A 103 -5.12 -23.22 11.27
CA GLY A 103 -5.40 -22.93 12.68
C GLY A 103 -4.30 -22.14 13.39
N GLU A 104 -3.45 -21.44 12.66
CA GLU A 104 -2.30 -20.73 13.21
C GLU A 104 -2.05 -19.37 12.55
N PHE A 105 -1.24 -18.54 13.20
CA PHE A 105 -0.75 -17.30 12.61
C PHE A 105 0.41 -17.57 11.65
N CYS A 106 0.53 -16.76 10.59
CA CYS A 106 1.71 -16.76 9.73
C CYS A 106 2.97 -16.39 10.51
N LYS A 107 4.14 -16.56 9.89
CA LYS A 107 5.42 -16.20 10.52
C LYS A 107 5.48 -14.70 10.83
N VAL A 108 6.27 -14.35 11.85
CA VAL A 108 6.61 -12.94 12.12
C VAL A 108 7.28 -12.32 10.92
N PHE A 109 7.00 -11.04 10.64
CA PHE A 109 7.47 -10.27 9.49
C PHE A 109 7.00 -10.79 8.11
N ASP A 110 6.00 -11.65 8.08
CA ASP A 110 5.48 -12.20 6.83
C ASP A 110 4.49 -11.25 6.13
N HIS A 111 3.90 -10.33 6.88
CA HIS A 111 3.02 -9.30 6.38
C HIS A 111 3.42 -7.90 6.87
N MET A 112 3.15 -6.89 6.05
CA MET A 112 3.41 -5.48 6.35
C MET A 112 2.12 -4.69 6.19
N VAL A 113 1.81 -3.86 7.17
CA VAL A 113 0.65 -2.96 7.16
C VAL A 113 1.06 -1.55 7.57
N LEU A 114 0.16 -0.60 7.42
CA LEU A 114 0.35 0.79 7.81
C LEU A 114 -0.53 1.12 9.01
N ILE A 115 0.00 1.95 9.91
CA ILE A 115 -0.77 2.64 10.93
C ILE A 115 -0.81 4.12 10.59
N VAL A 116 -2.00 4.66 10.42
CA VAL A 116 -2.22 6.09 10.15
C VAL A 116 -2.83 6.74 11.37
N GLU A 117 -2.21 7.83 11.83
CA GLU A 117 -2.69 8.59 12.97
C GLU A 117 -3.54 9.79 12.51
N LEU A 118 -4.77 9.86 12.99
CA LEU A 118 -5.70 10.96 12.71
C LEU A 118 -6.41 11.37 13.99
N ALA A 119 -6.32 12.66 14.36
CA ALA A 119 -7.01 13.22 15.54
C ALA A 119 -6.84 12.36 16.81
N ALA A 120 -5.61 11.96 17.12
CA ALA A 120 -5.23 11.10 18.23
C ALA A 120 -5.82 9.67 18.19
N GLN A 121 -6.34 9.25 17.06
CA GLN A 121 -6.78 7.88 16.80
C GLN A 121 -5.80 7.19 15.84
N LYS A 122 -5.66 5.87 15.97
CA LYS A 122 -4.85 5.04 15.11
C LYS A 122 -5.74 4.16 14.25
N TYR A 123 -5.41 4.10 12.96
CA TYR A 123 -6.13 3.30 11.98
C TYR A 123 -5.17 2.35 11.28
N LEU A 124 -5.51 1.07 11.26
CA LEU A 124 -4.82 0.09 10.43
C LEU A 124 -5.28 0.26 8.98
N VAL A 125 -4.32 0.41 8.09
CA VAL A 125 -4.51 0.58 6.65
C VAL A 125 -3.70 -0.51 5.93
N ASP A 126 -4.33 -1.22 5.03
CA ASP A 126 -3.70 -2.30 4.29
C ASP A 126 -4.21 -2.35 2.85
N VAL A 127 -3.32 -2.18 1.89
CA VAL A 127 -3.61 -2.28 0.46
C VAL A 127 -2.91 -3.50 -0.18
N GLY A 128 -2.25 -4.32 0.62
CA GLY A 128 -1.39 -5.40 0.16
C GLY A 128 -1.68 -6.78 0.77
N PHE A 129 -2.87 -7.04 1.28
CA PHE A 129 -3.19 -8.36 1.83
C PHE A 129 -3.48 -9.40 0.73
N GLY A 130 -4.00 -8.97 -0.42
CA GLY A 130 -4.17 -9.81 -1.60
C GLY A 130 -5.17 -10.96 -1.44
N ASN A 131 -6.11 -10.85 -0.51
CA ASN A 131 -7.10 -11.87 -0.18
C ASN A 131 -8.49 -11.25 -0.18
N ILE A 132 -9.53 -12.08 -0.35
CA ILE A 132 -10.94 -11.69 -0.27
C ILE A 132 -11.31 -11.06 1.09
N SER A 133 -10.56 -11.37 2.13
CA SER A 133 -10.74 -10.79 3.47
C SER A 133 -10.02 -9.47 3.68
N GLN A 134 -9.43 -8.89 2.63
CA GLN A 134 -8.75 -7.59 2.71
C GLN A 134 -9.73 -6.50 3.13
N PRO A 135 -9.41 -5.70 4.17
CA PRO A 135 -10.26 -4.59 4.57
C PRO A 135 -10.36 -3.56 3.45
N SER A 136 -11.57 -3.15 3.09
CA SER A 136 -11.80 -2.10 2.08
C SER A 136 -11.71 -0.68 2.64
N GLU A 137 -11.64 -0.55 3.96
CA GLU A 137 -11.55 0.72 4.67
C GLU A 137 -10.62 0.61 5.89
N PRO A 138 -10.09 1.74 6.40
CA PRO A 138 -9.25 1.77 7.59
C PRO A 138 -9.97 1.19 8.82
N ILE A 139 -9.28 0.35 9.57
CA ILE A 139 -9.79 -0.27 10.81
C ILE A 139 -9.24 0.51 12.02
N ARG A 140 -10.13 0.93 12.89
CA ARG A 140 -9.77 1.60 14.16
C ARG A 140 -9.33 0.58 15.22
#